data_f13888b56875629787ec05e84bed30af
#
_entry.id   f13888b56875629787ec05e84bed30af
#
_cell.length_a   1.000
_cell.length_b   1.000
_cell.length_c   1.000
_cell.angle_alpha   90.00
_cell.angle_beta   90.00
_cell.angle_gamma   90.00
#
_symmetry.space_group_name_H-M   'P 1'
#
loop_
_entity.id
_entity.type
_entity.pdbx_description
1 polymer ?
#
loop_
_entity_poly.entity_id
_entity_poly.type
_entity_poly.pdbx_seq_one_letter_code
_entity_poly.pdbx_strand_id
1 'polypeptide(L)'
;MSDVQDYKSRLSDPSSRMMGTFSYLPPMSPEQIRKQIEWIIRNGWNPAIEHTEPAHAMSNYWYMWKLPMFGETDVEVILAELEACHKANPDNHVRLLGYDNFKQSQGANMVVYRGKAV
;
A
#
# COMPACT_ATOMS: atom_id res chain seq x y z
N MET A 1 -14.81 13.06 -4.74
CA MET A 1 -14.48 13.23 -4.17
C MET A 1 -14.12 13.64 -3.71
N SER A 2 -14.23 14.03 -3.60
CA SER A 2 -13.80 14.56 -3.12
C SER A 2 -13.26 14.78 -2.43
N ASP A 3 -13.35 14.75 -2.02
CA ASP A 3 -12.78 15.12 -1.32
C ASP A 3 -11.82 15.43 -1.17
N VAL A 4 -12.07 14.93 -1.23
CA VAL A 4 -10.89 15.25 -1.13
C VAL A 4 -10.50 16.63 -1.34
N GLN A 5 -11.08 17.43 -1.64
CA GLN A 5 -10.75 18.70 -1.88
C GLN A 5 -10.57 19.58 -0.80
N ASP A 6 -10.97 19.19 0.25
CA ASP A 6 -10.75 19.96 1.40
C ASP A 6 -9.33 20.22 1.62
N TYR A 7 -8.50 19.37 1.15
CA TYR A 7 -7.13 19.63 1.38
C TYR A 7 -6.56 20.57 0.39
N LYS A 8 -7.35 21.20 -0.39
CA LYS A 8 -6.86 22.26 -1.22
C LYS A 8 -6.17 23.33 -0.43
N SER A 9 -6.67 23.62 0.73
CA SER A 9 -6.03 24.62 1.57
C SER A 9 -4.66 24.20 2.02
N ARG A 10 -4.36 22.92 1.91
CA ARG A 10 -3.09 22.40 2.34
C ARG A 10 -2.10 22.23 1.24
N LEU A 11 -2.44 22.61 0.04
CA LEU A 11 -1.53 22.43 -1.07
C LEU A 11 -0.27 23.24 -0.93
N SER A 12 -0.31 24.31 -0.15
CA SER A 12 0.87 25.12 0.11
C SER A 12 1.71 24.55 1.24
N ASP A 13 1.25 23.52 1.92
CA ASP A 13 1.95 22.92 3.04
C ASP A 13 2.23 21.45 2.75
N PRO A 14 3.41 21.13 2.20
CA PRO A 14 3.72 19.74 1.88
C PRO A 14 3.68 18.81 3.08
N SER A 15 4.08 19.28 4.25
CA SER A 15 4.04 18.44 5.45
C SER A 15 2.62 18.04 5.78
N SER A 16 1.68 18.97 5.65
CA SER A 16 0.29 18.66 5.93
C SER A 16 -0.24 17.61 4.98
N ARG A 17 0.11 17.69 3.70
CA ARG A 17 -0.32 16.69 2.75
C ARG A 17 0.29 15.34 3.05
N MET A 18 1.56 15.30 3.41
CA MET A 18 2.23 14.05 3.74
C MET A 18 1.58 13.38 4.94
N MET A 19 1.29 14.15 5.96
CA MET A 19 0.68 13.59 7.16
C MET A 19 -0.77 13.20 6.94
N GLY A 20 -1.50 14.01 6.18
CA GLY A 20 -2.93 13.80 6.04
C GLY A 20 -3.33 12.71 5.09
N THR A 21 -2.49 12.40 4.12
CA THR A 21 -2.88 11.48 3.06
C THR A 21 -3.39 10.14 3.59
N PHE A 22 -2.64 9.52 4.49
CA PHE A 22 -3.03 8.21 4.99
C PHE A 22 -3.85 8.30 6.27
N SER A 23 -3.77 9.38 7.00
CA SER A 23 -4.48 9.47 8.28
C SER A 23 -5.99 9.63 8.10
N TYR A 24 -6.43 10.11 6.94
CA TYR A 24 -7.86 10.23 6.66
C TYR A 24 -8.47 8.96 6.10
N LEU A 25 -7.66 8.03 5.66
CA LEU A 25 -8.19 6.81 5.08
C LEU A 25 -8.51 5.82 6.19
N PRO A 26 -9.66 5.17 6.14
CA PRO A 26 -9.95 4.14 7.14
C PRO A 26 -9.03 2.94 6.91
N PRO A 27 -8.69 2.20 7.94
CA PRO A 27 -7.92 0.98 7.75
C PRO A 27 -8.73 -0.01 6.93
N MET A 28 -8.04 -0.74 6.07
CA MET A 28 -8.71 -1.75 5.27
C MET A 28 -9.05 -2.96 6.11
N SER A 29 -10.26 -3.46 5.96
CA SER A 29 -10.66 -4.69 6.65
C SER A 29 -9.99 -5.89 5.98
N PRO A 30 -9.86 -7.02 6.69
CA PRO A 30 -9.29 -8.22 6.08
C PRO A 30 -10.02 -8.64 4.80
N GLU A 31 -11.33 -8.46 4.75
CA GLU A 31 -12.08 -8.77 3.55
C GLU A 31 -11.74 -7.87 2.38
N GLN A 32 -11.56 -6.58 2.65
CA GLN A 32 -11.17 -5.64 1.61
C GLN A 32 -9.78 -5.96 1.07
N ILE A 33 -8.86 -6.31 1.96
CA ILE A 33 -7.50 -6.69 1.55
C ILE A 33 -7.56 -7.92 0.66
N ARG A 34 -8.35 -8.93 1.06
CA ARG A 34 -8.51 -10.15 0.27
C ARG A 34 -9.06 -9.84 -1.12
N LYS A 35 -10.04 -8.97 -1.20
CA LYS A 35 -10.62 -8.60 -2.50
C LYS A 35 -9.61 -7.91 -3.39
N GLN A 36 -8.76 -7.06 -2.82
CA GLN A 36 -7.73 -6.39 -3.60
C GLN A 36 -6.69 -7.37 -4.10
N ILE A 37 -6.32 -8.35 -3.29
CA ILE A 37 -5.40 -9.39 -3.72
C ILE A 37 -6.01 -10.19 -4.88
N GLU A 38 -7.27 -10.56 -4.75
CA GLU A 38 -7.95 -11.31 -5.80
C GLU A 38 -8.01 -10.52 -7.10
N TRP A 39 -8.21 -9.21 -7.00
CA TRP A 39 -8.24 -8.34 -8.16
C TRP A 39 -6.87 -8.28 -8.86
N ILE A 40 -5.80 -8.18 -8.09
CA ILE A 40 -4.44 -8.19 -8.62
C ILE A 40 -4.17 -9.50 -9.35
N ILE A 41 -4.53 -10.61 -8.73
CA ILE A 41 -4.34 -11.93 -9.33
C ILE A 41 -5.16 -12.06 -10.63
N ARG A 42 -6.40 -11.59 -10.57
CA ARG A 42 -7.31 -11.70 -11.71
C ARG A 42 -6.81 -10.92 -12.92
N ASN A 43 -6.09 -9.83 -12.69
CA ASN A 43 -5.50 -9.06 -13.77
C ASN A 43 -4.17 -9.60 -14.26
N GLY A 44 -3.69 -10.69 -13.67
CA GLY A 44 -2.41 -11.28 -14.05
C GLY A 44 -1.21 -10.48 -13.62
N TRP A 45 -1.38 -9.58 -12.66
CA TRP A 45 -0.29 -8.76 -12.15
C TRP A 45 0.48 -9.51 -11.07
N ASN A 46 1.73 -9.12 -10.90
CA ASN A 46 2.59 -9.74 -9.89
C ASN A 46 2.50 -8.97 -8.58
N PRO A 47 2.10 -9.62 -7.48
CA PRO A 47 1.98 -8.93 -6.19
C PRO A 47 3.35 -8.58 -5.62
N ALA A 48 3.42 -7.44 -4.95
CA ALA A 48 4.62 -7.02 -4.23
C ALA A 48 4.19 -6.28 -2.97
N ILE A 49 5.08 -6.26 -1.99
CA ILE A 49 4.79 -5.64 -0.70
C ILE A 49 5.93 -4.69 -0.38
N GLU A 50 5.59 -3.48 0.04
CA GLU A 50 6.56 -2.48 0.45
C GLU A 50 6.13 -1.86 1.76
N HIS A 51 7.09 -1.29 2.49
CA HIS A 51 6.79 -0.65 3.76
C HIS A 51 7.70 0.55 3.97
N THR A 52 7.27 1.48 4.80
CA THR A 52 8.10 2.62 5.16
C THR A 52 7.56 3.27 6.42
N GLU A 53 8.40 4.01 7.11
CA GLU A 53 7.97 4.80 8.24
C GLU A 53 6.99 5.88 7.78
N PRO A 54 6.01 6.26 8.60
CA PRO A 54 5.06 7.29 8.21
C PRO A 54 5.71 8.60 7.78
N ALA A 55 6.83 8.96 8.38
CA ALA A 55 7.52 10.20 8.02
C ALA A 55 8.07 10.19 6.60
N HIS A 56 8.24 9.02 6.00
CA HIS A 56 8.79 8.91 4.66
C HIS A 56 7.74 8.44 3.65
N ALA A 57 6.46 8.48 4.02
CA ALA A 57 5.40 7.90 3.20
C ALA A 57 5.24 8.58 1.84
N MET A 58 5.62 9.84 1.74
CA MET A 58 5.50 10.56 0.47
C MET A 58 6.68 10.35 -0.45
N SER A 59 7.73 9.68 0.00
CA SER A 59 8.82 9.31 -0.88
C SER A 59 8.35 8.27 -1.88
N ASN A 60 8.93 8.30 -3.08
CA ASN A 60 8.65 7.26 -4.07
C ASN A 60 9.32 5.95 -3.73
N TYR A 61 10.27 5.97 -2.83
CA TYR A 61 11.10 4.80 -2.52
C TYR A 61 10.75 4.27 -1.15
N TRP A 62 9.92 3.23 -1.13
CA TRP A 62 9.62 2.48 0.09
C TRP A 62 10.53 1.26 0.12
N TYR A 63 10.73 0.71 1.30
CA TYR A 63 11.51 -0.52 1.45
C TYR A 63 10.72 -1.69 0.90
N MET A 64 11.35 -2.51 0.10
CA MET A 64 10.71 -3.69 -0.45
C MET A 64 10.73 -4.80 0.59
N TRP A 65 9.58 -5.45 0.79
CA TRP A 65 9.49 -6.64 1.63
C TRP A 65 9.68 -7.84 0.73
N LYS A 66 10.90 -8.37 0.67
CA LYS A 66 11.29 -9.44 -0.24
C LYS A 66 11.10 -8.99 -1.69
N LEU A 67 11.26 -9.90 -2.62
CA LEU A 67 11.06 -9.59 -4.03
C LEU A 67 9.58 -9.73 -4.39
N PRO A 68 9.16 -9.13 -5.51
CA PRO A 68 7.80 -9.35 -5.99
C PRO A 68 7.52 -10.85 -6.14
N MET A 69 6.29 -11.23 -5.85
CA MET A 69 5.88 -12.63 -5.89
C MET A 69 5.43 -12.98 -7.30
N PHE A 70 6.41 -13.21 -8.16
CA PHE A 70 6.16 -13.43 -9.58
C PHE A 70 5.29 -14.66 -9.81
N GLY A 71 4.16 -14.44 -10.50
CA GLY A 71 3.27 -15.54 -10.85
C GLY A 71 2.45 -16.11 -9.70
N GLU A 72 2.48 -15.46 -8.52
CA GLU A 72 1.75 -15.98 -7.38
C GLU A 72 0.25 -15.81 -7.59
N THR A 73 -0.50 -16.88 -7.38
CA THR A 73 -1.96 -16.86 -7.52
C THR A 73 -2.68 -17.30 -6.25
N ASP A 74 -1.96 -17.64 -5.19
CA ASP A 74 -2.57 -18.08 -3.95
C ASP A 74 -2.77 -16.90 -3.02
N VAL A 75 -4.02 -16.53 -2.80
CA VAL A 75 -4.39 -15.40 -1.93
C VAL A 75 -3.81 -15.57 -0.53
N GLU A 76 -3.82 -16.79 -0.01
CA GLU A 76 -3.36 -17.03 1.36
C GLU A 76 -1.86 -16.78 1.52
N VAL A 77 -1.09 -17.10 0.50
CA VAL A 77 0.36 -16.83 0.53
C VAL A 77 0.61 -15.32 0.60
N ILE A 78 -0.13 -14.56 -0.21
CA ILE A 78 0.03 -13.10 -0.24
C ILE A 78 -0.41 -12.48 1.08
N LEU A 79 -1.55 -12.95 1.63
CA LEU A 79 -2.02 -12.47 2.94
C LEU A 79 -1.00 -12.75 4.03
N ALA A 80 -0.41 -13.94 4.02
CA ALA A 80 0.58 -14.31 5.02
C ALA A 80 1.81 -13.40 4.95
N GLU A 81 2.24 -13.05 3.75
CA GLU A 81 3.38 -12.15 3.59
C GLU A 81 3.04 -10.72 4.03
N LEU A 82 1.83 -10.26 3.76
CA LEU A 82 1.40 -8.95 4.23
C LEU A 82 1.41 -8.90 5.75
N GLU A 83 0.89 -9.94 6.40
CA GLU A 83 0.88 -9.99 7.85
C GLU A 83 2.29 -10.09 8.42
N ALA A 84 3.16 -10.85 7.76
CA ALA A 84 4.54 -10.97 8.22
C ALA A 84 5.27 -9.63 8.15
N CYS A 85 5.06 -8.88 7.08
CA CYS A 85 5.64 -7.56 6.94
C CYS A 85 5.13 -6.62 8.03
N HIS A 86 3.83 -6.64 8.28
CA HIS A 86 3.21 -5.80 9.30
C HIS A 86 3.74 -6.15 10.70
N LYS A 87 3.88 -7.43 11.00
CA LYS A 87 4.40 -7.87 12.30
C LYS A 87 5.86 -7.49 12.49
N ALA A 88 6.65 -7.58 11.44
CA ALA A 88 8.07 -7.23 11.51
C ALA A 88 8.26 -5.72 11.60
N ASN A 89 7.31 -4.95 11.07
CA ASN A 89 7.42 -3.50 10.99
C ASN A 89 6.11 -2.86 11.47
N PRO A 90 5.75 -3.01 12.75
CA PRO A 90 4.42 -2.65 13.22
C PRO A 90 4.11 -1.16 13.17
N ASP A 91 5.13 -0.33 13.14
CA ASP A 91 4.93 1.12 13.10
C ASP A 91 5.00 1.68 11.69
N ASN A 92 5.24 0.84 10.70
CA ASN A 92 5.36 1.27 9.31
C ASN A 92 4.03 1.16 8.59
N HIS A 93 3.87 2.00 7.57
CA HIS A 93 2.84 1.77 6.58
C HIS A 93 3.27 0.57 5.74
N VAL A 94 2.30 -0.26 5.37
CA VAL A 94 2.54 -1.40 4.48
C VAL A 94 1.60 -1.25 3.29
N ARG A 95 2.13 -1.35 2.09
CA ARG A 95 1.31 -1.25 0.89
C ARG A 95 1.45 -2.49 0.02
N LEU A 96 0.36 -2.79 -0.65
CA LEU A 96 0.28 -3.89 -1.59
C LEU A 96 0.31 -3.31 -3.00
N LEU A 97 1.14 -3.89 -3.86
CA LEU A 97 1.26 -3.45 -5.24
C LEU A 97 1.00 -4.62 -6.17
N GLY A 98 0.57 -4.30 -7.38
CA GLY A 98 0.46 -5.27 -8.45
C GLY A 98 1.20 -4.71 -9.66
N TYR A 99 2.24 -5.41 -10.11
CA TYR A 99 3.03 -4.97 -11.24
C TYR A 99 2.54 -5.61 -12.53
N ASP A 100 2.31 -4.78 -13.53
CA ASP A 100 1.90 -5.22 -14.85
C ASP A 100 3.16 -5.38 -15.71
N ASN A 101 3.54 -6.63 -15.98
CA ASN A 101 4.74 -6.90 -16.74
C ASN A 101 4.68 -6.40 -18.19
N PHE A 102 3.49 -6.45 -18.76
CA PHE A 102 3.37 -5.99 -20.15
C PHE A 102 3.64 -4.51 -20.25
N LYS A 103 3.06 -3.73 -19.37
CA LYS A 103 3.22 -2.27 -19.40
C LYS A 103 4.43 -1.80 -18.63
N GLN A 104 5.11 -2.71 -17.93
CA GLN A 104 6.26 -2.36 -17.09
C GLN A 104 5.89 -1.27 -16.08
N SER A 105 4.71 -1.39 -15.48
CA SER A 105 4.17 -0.36 -14.60
C SER A 105 3.41 -0.98 -13.44
N GLN A 106 3.03 -0.15 -12.47
CA GLN A 106 2.17 -0.57 -11.39
C GLN A 106 0.72 -0.50 -11.86
N GLY A 107 0.03 -1.64 -11.81
CA GLY A 107 -1.40 -1.67 -12.08
C GLY A 107 -2.22 -1.40 -10.84
N ALA A 108 -1.67 -1.65 -9.67
CA ALA A 108 -2.34 -1.42 -8.39
C ALA A 108 -1.33 -0.98 -7.36
N ASN A 109 -1.77 -0.13 -6.42
CA ASN A 109 -0.93 0.36 -5.34
C ASN A 109 -1.86 0.87 -4.25
N MET A 110 -1.85 0.22 -3.08
CA MET A 110 -2.73 0.63 -1.99
C MET A 110 -2.10 0.34 -0.64
N VAL A 111 -2.30 1.23 0.31
CA VAL A 111 -1.83 1.03 1.68
C VAL A 111 -2.84 0.15 2.39
N VAL A 112 -2.39 -1.01 2.85
CA VAL A 112 -3.25 -1.98 3.53
C VAL A 112 -3.13 -1.90 5.05
N TYR A 113 -1.97 -1.55 5.56
CA TYR A 113 -1.79 -1.30 6.99
C TYR A 113 -1.17 0.08 7.16
N ARG A 114 -1.71 0.85 8.09
CA ARG A 114 -1.15 2.16 8.40
C ARG A 114 -0.28 2.05 9.63
N GLY A 115 0.90 2.67 9.55
CA GLY A 115 1.76 2.78 10.70
C GLY A 115 1.23 3.84 11.66
N LYS A 116 1.76 3.84 12.87
CA LYS A 116 1.37 4.85 13.84
C LYS A 116 1.99 6.17 13.45
N ALA A 117 1.14 7.19 13.34
CA ALA A 117 1.64 8.54 13.17
C ALA A 117 2.24 8.98 14.49
N VAL A 118 3.39 9.56 14.42
CA VAL A 118 4.04 10.02 15.64
C VAL A 118 3.92 11.51 15.75
#